data_b2ff54e233f52ec706abd03aee831992
#
_entry.id   b2ff54e233f52ec706abd03aee831992
#
_cell.length_a   1.000
_cell.length_b   1.000
_cell.length_c   1.000
_cell.angle_alpha   90.00
_cell.angle_beta   90.00
_cell.angle_gamma   90.00
#
_symmetry.space_group_name_H-M   'P 1'
#
loop_
_entity.id
_entity.type
_entity.pdbx_description
1 polymer ?
#
loop_
_entity_poly.entity_id
_entity_poly.type
_entity_poly.pdbx_seq_one_letter_code
_entity_poly.pdbx_strand_id
1 'polypeptide(L)'
;MQKIIDIGFCTLKFYKNYMITTINEGVHVDKEQNEALIKIAENYYSNQPFVYISHRINSYSVNPNVYPRTSKTKNLAGLAVVTHDYKAKRNAQIEKLFLHKPFEIFATLTEAFNWADELISNS
;
A
#
# COMPACT_ATOMS: atom_id res chain seq x y z
N MET A 1 -11.36 11.65 -3.33
CA MET A 1 -11.39 10.32 -3.94
C MET A 1 -11.88 10.42 -5.36
N GLN A 2 -11.16 9.82 -6.30
CA GLN A 2 -11.48 9.91 -7.72
C GLN A 2 -12.08 8.62 -8.29
N LYS A 3 -11.82 7.47 -7.65
CA LYS A 3 -12.29 6.17 -8.16
C LYS A 3 -12.21 5.11 -7.07
N ILE A 4 -13.18 4.17 -7.10
CA ILE A 4 -13.18 2.97 -6.25
C ILE A 4 -13.27 1.76 -7.17
N ILE A 5 -12.41 0.76 -6.93
CA ILE A 5 -12.44 -0.52 -7.66
C ILE A 5 -12.44 -1.66 -6.65
N ASP A 6 -13.34 -2.62 -6.84
CA ASP A 6 -13.35 -3.88 -6.09
C ASP A 6 -12.83 -4.97 -7.04
N ILE A 7 -11.71 -5.60 -6.66
CA ILE A 7 -11.09 -6.64 -7.49
C ILE A 7 -11.24 -8.03 -6.89
N GLY A 8 -12.21 -8.18 -5.98
CA GLY A 8 -12.56 -9.46 -5.37
C GLY A 8 -11.89 -9.68 -4.03
N PHE A 9 -10.56 -9.73 -3.97
CA PHE A 9 -9.87 -9.94 -2.70
C PHE A 9 -9.55 -8.63 -1.96
N CYS A 10 -9.75 -7.49 -2.60
CA CYS A 10 -9.55 -6.20 -1.94
C CYS A 10 -10.30 -5.08 -2.65
N THR A 11 -10.42 -3.95 -1.97
CA THR A 11 -10.98 -2.71 -2.51
C THR A 11 -9.87 -1.69 -2.63
N LEU A 12 -9.84 -0.98 -3.76
CA LEU A 12 -8.87 0.07 -4.06
C LEU A 12 -9.60 1.40 -4.16
N LYS A 13 -9.08 2.43 -3.47
CA LYS A 13 -9.58 3.79 -3.55
C LYS A 13 -8.46 4.68 -4.04
N PHE A 14 -8.69 5.39 -5.15
CA PHE A 14 -7.67 6.20 -5.80
C PHE A 14 -7.85 7.68 -5.48
N TYR A 15 -6.75 8.31 -5.06
CA TYR A 15 -6.65 9.75 -4.82
C TYR A 15 -5.50 10.28 -5.67
N LYS A 16 -5.33 11.61 -5.69
CA LYS A 16 -4.29 12.23 -6.52
C LYS A 16 -2.89 11.70 -6.20
N ASN A 17 -2.53 11.68 -4.91
CA ASN A 17 -1.17 11.35 -4.48
C ASN A 17 -1.03 9.97 -3.86
N TYR A 18 -2.13 9.26 -3.66
CA TYR A 18 -2.06 7.96 -2.98
C TYR A 18 -3.24 7.06 -3.34
N MET A 19 -3.00 5.77 -3.20
CA MET A 19 -4.00 4.72 -3.37
C MET A 19 -4.18 4.02 -2.04
N ILE A 20 -5.43 3.84 -1.61
CA ILE A 20 -5.74 3.10 -0.38
C ILE A 20 -6.21 1.71 -0.75
N THR A 21 -5.55 0.67 -0.18
CA THR A 21 -6.01 -0.71 -0.33
C THR A 21 -6.60 -1.20 0.98
N THR A 22 -7.72 -1.91 0.88
CA THR A 22 -8.32 -2.61 2.00
C THR A 22 -8.46 -4.07 1.58
N ILE A 23 -7.60 -4.93 2.11
CA ILE A 23 -7.58 -6.35 1.80
C ILE A 23 -8.64 -7.06 2.63
N ASN A 24 -9.34 -8.01 2.03
CA ASN A 24 -10.41 -8.74 2.70
C ASN A 24 -9.87 -9.68 3.78
N GLU A 25 -10.73 -9.96 4.76
CA GLU A 25 -10.42 -10.87 5.86
C GLU A 25 -9.97 -12.24 5.33
N GLY A 26 -8.89 -12.77 5.90
CA GLY A 26 -8.41 -14.10 5.62
C GLY A 26 -7.63 -14.28 4.31
N VAL A 27 -7.45 -13.21 3.53
CA VAL A 27 -6.67 -13.28 2.30
C VAL A 27 -5.18 -13.45 2.61
N HIS A 28 -4.49 -14.20 1.77
CA HIS A 28 -3.03 -14.26 1.76
C HIS A 28 -2.52 -13.56 0.50
N VAL A 29 -1.81 -12.46 0.70
CA VAL A 29 -1.24 -11.70 -0.42
C VAL A 29 0.09 -12.32 -0.81
N ASP A 30 0.07 -13.03 -1.94
CA ASP A 30 1.27 -13.61 -2.51
C ASP A 30 1.57 -12.94 -3.84
N LYS A 31 2.47 -13.48 -4.61
CA LYS A 31 2.95 -12.93 -5.87
C LYS A 31 1.82 -12.55 -6.82
N GLU A 32 0.83 -13.42 -6.98
CA GLU A 32 -0.28 -13.21 -7.90
C GLU A 32 -1.13 -12.00 -7.49
N GLN A 33 -1.53 -11.93 -6.22
CA GLN A 33 -2.33 -10.82 -5.71
C GLN A 33 -1.55 -9.51 -5.79
N ASN A 34 -0.29 -9.53 -5.40
CA ASN A 34 0.54 -8.34 -5.42
C ASN A 34 0.72 -7.81 -6.84
N GLU A 35 0.94 -8.70 -7.80
CA GLU A 35 1.11 -8.31 -9.20
C GLU A 35 -0.15 -7.63 -9.73
N ALA A 36 -1.32 -8.16 -9.38
CA ALA A 36 -2.60 -7.56 -9.77
C ALA A 36 -2.74 -6.14 -9.22
N LEU A 37 -2.41 -5.94 -7.94
CA LEU A 37 -2.46 -4.62 -7.30
C LEU A 37 -1.52 -3.62 -7.97
N ILE A 38 -0.29 -4.03 -8.19
CA ILE A 38 0.73 -3.15 -8.76
C ILE A 38 0.40 -2.75 -10.18
N LYS A 39 -0.08 -3.69 -11.00
CA LYS A 39 -0.46 -3.39 -12.38
C LYS A 39 -1.61 -2.40 -12.47
N ILE A 40 -2.61 -2.53 -11.59
CA ILE A 40 -3.71 -1.57 -11.53
C ILE A 40 -3.21 -0.18 -11.15
N ALA A 41 -2.33 -0.11 -10.15
CA ALA A 41 -1.74 1.16 -9.72
C ALA A 41 -0.91 1.79 -10.83
N GLU A 42 -0.08 1.01 -11.50
CA GLU A 42 0.74 1.49 -12.62
C GLU A 42 -0.13 2.04 -13.75
N ASN A 43 -1.22 1.37 -14.07
CA ASN A 43 -2.14 1.84 -15.11
C ASN A 43 -2.85 3.13 -14.70
N TYR A 44 -3.31 3.21 -13.46
CA TYR A 44 -4.03 4.39 -12.99
C TYR A 44 -3.13 5.63 -12.92
N TYR A 45 -1.96 5.50 -12.30
CA TYR A 45 -1.07 6.64 -12.07
C TYR A 45 -0.17 6.94 -13.26
N SER A 46 0.03 5.95 -14.12
CA SER A 46 0.89 6.13 -15.30
C SER A 46 2.30 6.56 -14.88
N ASN A 47 2.71 7.78 -15.19
CA ASN A 47 4.04 8.30 -14.82
C ASN A 47 4.01 9.19 -13.56
N GLN A 48 2.85 9.34 -12.94
CA GLN A 48 2.72 10.21 -11.77
C GLN A 48 3.14 9.49 -10.50
N PRO A 49 3.87 10.16 -9.60
CA PRO A 49 4.25 9.53 -8.33
C PRO A 49 3.03 9.31 -7.45
N PHE A 50 3.05 8.21 -6.71
CA PHE A 50 1.97 7.89 -5.79
C PHE A 50 2.51 7.14 -4.57
N VAL A 51 1.73 7.16 -3.48
CA VAL A 51 2.01 6.39 -2.28
C VAL A 51 0.97 5.28 -2.17
N TYR A 52 1.42 4.10 -1.81
CA TYR A 52 0.54 2.95 -1.56
C TYR A 52 0.21 2.95 -0.07
N ILE A 53 -1.07 3.11 0.28
CA ILE A 53 -1.54 3.08 1.67
C ILE A 53 -2.29 1.77 1.91
N SER A 54 -1.75 0.92 2.78
CA SER A 54 -2.37 -0.33 3.18
C SER A 54 -3.19 -0.09 4.46
N HIS A 55 -4.51 -0.01 4.31
CA HIS A 55 -5.42 0.22 5.43
C HIS A 55 -5.84 -1.13 6.01
N ARG A 56 -5.19 -1.54 7.09
CA ARG A 56 -5.33 -2.89 7.65
C ARG A 56 -6.40 -2.95 8.74
N ILE A 57 -7.64 -2.89 8.31
CA ILE A 57 -8.80 -3.04 9.20
C ILE A 57 -9.29 -4.49 9.30
N ASN A 58 -8.82 -5.35 8.40
CA ASN A 58 -9.13 -6.78 8.41
C ASN A 58 -7.86 -7.57 8.70
N SER A 59 -8.01 -8.79 9.21
CA SER A 59 -6.88 -9.69 9.44
C SER A 59 -6.56 -10.45 8.15
N TYR A 60 -5.33 -10.30 7.65
CA TYR A 60 -4.84 -11.00 6.48
C TYR A 60 -3.33 -11.15 6.57
N SER A 61 -2.74 -11.91 5.68
CA SER A 61 -1.30 -12.12 5.68
C SER A 61 -0.67 -11.68 4.36
N VAL A 62 0.61 -11.31 4.42
CA VAL A 62 1.40 -10.91 3.25
C VAL A 62 2.68 -11.72 3.24
N ASN A 63 3.00 -12.31 2.09
CA ASN A 63 4.31 -12.89 1.88
C ASN A 63 5.30 -11.75 1.62
N PRO A 64 6.27 -11.49 2.51
CA PRO A 64 7.17 -10.34 2.34
C PRO A 64 8.04 -10.44 1.09
N ASN A 65 8.16 -11.63 0.49
CA ASN A 65 8.92 -11.80 -0.75
C ASN A 65 8.26 -11.14 -1.97
N VAL A 66 7.06 -10.56 -1.83
CA VAL A 66 6.44 -9.75 -2.88
C VAL A 66 7.10 -8.37 -3.00
N TYR A 67 7.74 -7.88 -1.96
CA TYR A 67 8.26 -6.50 -1.90
C TYR A 67 9.42 -6.20 -2.85
N PRO A 68 10.28 -7.14 -3.21
CA PRO A 68 11.27 -6.86 -4.28
C PRO A 68 10.61 -6.43 -5.60
N ARG A 69 9.48 -7.06 -5.98
CA ARG A 69 8.72 -6.62 -7.17
C ARG A 69 8.11 -5.25 -6.96
N THR A 70 7.50 -5.02 -5.81
CA THR A 70 6.88 -3.73 -5.47
C THR A 70 7.93 -2.61 -5.50
N SER A 71 9.14 -2.87 -5.02
CA SER A 71 10.25 -1.91 -5.01
C SER A 71 10.67 -1.47 -6.42
N LYS A 72 10.41 -2.29 -7.44
CA LYS A 72 10.74 -1.98 -8.83
C LYS A 72 9.70 -1.09 -9.50
N THR A 73 8.62 -0.77 -8.84
CA THR A 73 7.59 0.13 -9.36
C THR A 73 8.14 1.55 -9.37
N LYS A 74 8.40 2.06 -10.56
CA LYS A 74 9.19 3.27 -10.78
C LYS A 74 8.60 4.50 -10.10
N ASN A 75 7.30 4.68 -10.22
CA ASN A 75 6.60 5.85 -9.69
C ASN A 75 6.03 5.66 -8.29
N LEU A 76 6.30 4.53 -7.65
CA LEU A 76 5.92 4.33 -6.25
C LEU A 76 6.86 5.14 -5.36
N ALA A 77 6.33 6.16 -4.70
CA ALA A 77 7.11 7.04 -3.83
C ALA A 77 7.34 6.44 -2.44
N GLY A 78 6.41 5.63 -1.97
CA GLY A 78 6.50 5.00 -0.66
C GLY A 78 5.28 4.16 -0.35
N LEU A 79 5.34 3.47 0.78
CA LEU A 79 4.26 2.62 1.26
C LEU A 79 3.98 2.95 2.73
N ALA A 80 2.71 3.17 3.04
CA ALA A 80 2.27 3.40 4.42
C ALA A 80 1.34 2.27 4.86
N VAL A 81 1.52 1.81 6.08
CA VAL A 81 0.59 0.87 6.71
C VAL A 81 -0.18 1.62 7.79
N VAL A 82 -1.50 1.54 7.75
CA VAL A 82 -2.37 2.16 8.75
C VAL A 82 -3.08 1.05 9.51
N THR A 83 -2.85 0.96 10.82
CA THR A 83 -3.45 -0.07 11.65
C THR A 83 -3.50 0.36 13.11
N HIS A 84 -4.53 -0.12 13.83
CA HIS A 84 -4.62 -0.04 15.29
C HIS A 84 -4.28 -1.37 15.95
N ASP A 85 -4.09 -2.43 15.15
CA ASP A 85 -3.84 -3.77 15.66
C ASP A 85 -2.36 -4.00 15.90
N TYR A 86 -2.04 -4.48 17.11
CA TYR A 86 -0.65 -4.72 17.51
C TYR A 86 0.03 -5.78 16.64
N LYS A 87 -0.68 -6.86 16.34
CA LYS A 87 -0.13 -7.95 15.52
C LYS A 87 0.15 -7.48 14.09
N ALA A 88 -0.78 -6.72 13.51
CA ALA A 88 -0.60 -6.15 12.18
C ALA A 88 0.57 -5.18 12.15
N LYS A 89 0.75 -4.39 13.20
CA LYS A 89 1.89 -3.47 13.33
C LYS A 89 3.21 -4.23 13.35
N ARG A 90 3.28 -5.31 14.12
CA ARG A 90 4.48 -6.15 14.20
C ARG A 90 4.81 -6.75 12.84
N ASN A 91 3.81 -7.25 12.13
CA ASN A 91 3.99 -7.81 10.79
C ASN A 91 4.51 -6.75 9.83
N ALA A 92 3.96 -5.54 9.91
CA ALA A 92 4.40 -4.43 9.07
C ALA A 92 5.85 -4.04 9.34
N GLN A 93 6.29 -4.11 10.59
CA GLN A 93 7.69 -3.84 10.94
C GLN A 93 8.64 -4.84 10.28
N ILE A 94 8.22 -6.09 10.15
CA ILE A 94 8.98 -7.11 9.44
C ILE A 94 8.96 -6.83 7.93
N GLU A 95 7.81 -6.51 7.39
CA GLU A 95 7.64 -6.21 5.96
C GLU A 95 8.52 -5.04 5.52
N LYS A 96 8.69 -4.06 6.38
CA LYS A 96 9.53 -2.88 6.13
C LYS A 96 10.96 -3.26 5.72
N LEU A 97 11.47 -4.37 6.23
CA LEU A 97 12.82 -4.84 5.93
C LEU A 97 12.98 -5.29 4.47
N PHE A 98 11.88 -5.57 3.79
CA PHE A 98 11.90 -6.15 2.44
C PHE A 98 11.61 -5.13 1.35
N LEU A 99 11.14 -3.93 1.70
CA LEU A 99 10.82 -2.89 0.72
C LEU A 99 11.97 -1.89 0.63
N HIS A 100 12.44 -1.62 -0.59
CA HIS A 100 13.52 -0.67 -0.86
C HIS A 100 12.97 0.69 -1.26
N LYS A 101 11.98 1.16 -0.53
CA LYS A 101 11.35 2.48 -0.68
C LYS A 101 10.96 2.98 0.70
N PRO A 102 10.67 4.29 0.88
CA PRO A 102 10.17 4.79 2.16
C PRO A 102 8.95 3.98 2.62
N PHE A 103 8.97 3.57 3.88
CA PHE A 103 7.93 2.72 4.48
C PHE A 103 7.67 3.22 5.89
N GLU A 104 6.42 3.58 6.19
CA GLU A 104 6.05 4.07 7.50
C GLU A 104 4.76 3.41 7.98
N ILE A 105 4.58 3.37 9.31
CA ILE A 105 3.42 2.78 9.96
C ILE A 105 2.72 3.85 10.77
N PHE A 106 1.41 3.99 10.58
CA PHE A 106 0.61 5.01 11.23
C PHE A 106 -0.61 4.39 11.92
N ALA A 107 -1.14 5.10 12.93
CA ALA A 107 -2.37 4.69 13.59
C ALA A 107 -3.61 5.18 12.84
N THR A 108 -3.51 6.27 12.09
CA THR A 108 -4.67 6.90 11.42
C THR A 108 -4.39 7.16 9.95
N LEU A 109 -5.47 7.17 9.17
CA LEU A 109 -5.39 7.54 7.75
C LEU A 109 -4.91 8.98 7.58
N THR A 110 -5.34 9.89 8.44
CA THR A 110 -4.93 11.29 8.37
C THR A 110 -3.42 11.44 8.42
N GLU A 111 -2.76 10.72 9.33
CA GLU A 111 -1.30 10.74 9.42
C GLU A 111 -0.65 10.21 8.13
N ALA A 112 -1.22 9.14 7.57
CA ALA A 112 -0.70 8.57 6.33
C ALA A 112 -0.89 9.53 5.15
N PHE A 113 -2.03 10.22 5.08
CA PHE A 113 -2.29 11.20 4.02
C PHE A 113 -1.28 12.35 4.07
N ASN A 114 -1.04 12.88 5.27
CA ASN A 114 -0.09 13.97 5.45
C ASN A 114 1.32 13.54 5.05
N TRP A 115 1.73 12.35 5.45
CA TRP A 115 3.02 11.81 5.09
C TRP A 115 3.14 11.61 3.56
N ALA A 116 2.09 11.09 2.93
CA ALA A 116 2.07 10.87 1.49
C ALA A 116 2.19 12.19 0.72
N ASP A 117 1.40 13.19 1.10
CA ASP A 117 1.43 14.50 0.46
C ASP A 117 2.79 15.16 0.60
N GLU A 118 3.39 15.06 1.78
CA GLU A 118 4.72 15.61 2.03
C GLU A 118 5.79 14.88 1.21
N LEU A 119 5.72 13.55 1.16
CA LEU A 119 6.67 12.75 0.40
C LEU A 119 6.62 13.08 -1.09
N ILE A 120 5.43 13.23 -1.65
CA ILE A 120 5.24 13.58 -3.06
C ILE A 120 5.73 15.00 -3.34
N SER A 121 5.46 15.96 -2.44
CA SER A 121 5.86 17.34 -2.60
C SER A 121 7.38 17.53 -2.59
N ASN A 122 8.09 16.66 -1.89
CA ASN A 122 9.54 16.75 -1.73
C ASN A 122 10.31 15.89 -2.74
N SER A 123 9.61 15.24 -3.66
CA SER A 123 10.26 14.37 -4.64
C SER A 123 10.60 15.10 -5.94
#